data_4b0641a5545e463f0a4110c5fa94e794
#
_entry.id   4b0641a5545e463f0a4110c5fa94e794
#
_cell.length_a   1.000
_cell.length_b   1.000
_cell.length_c   1.000
_cell.angle_alpha   90.00
_cell.angle_beta   90.00
_cell.angle_gamma   90.00
#
_symmetry.space_group_name_H-M   'P 1'
#
loop_
_entity.id
_entity.type
_entity.pdbx_description
1 polymer ?
#
loop_
_entity_poly.entity_id
_entity_poly.type
_entity_poly.pdbx_seq_one_letter_code
_entity_poly.pdbx_strand_id
1 'polypeptide(L)'
;MLTTVIWGSTFFMAKDILGVWPPMAYMFVRFTGAALLLAAMFPRRLAAARRQEWRAGATLGLLMGAGFGLQAAGQVYTTASKSAFVTGLTTPLVPFVAYLLLRARPGVENLLGVVFASLGGLLILAPQGSDTSVNLGDMLTLAAIALFATHITLMSVYARRYDVRQLTVLQIACIAGLFAVVWVGLRVWAGFAGADTLPAALARETLPLVWSGRISWQLVYLATVATVGAFLFWTWGQARTSATHAAIIFSLEPVFATAFAVSVFGASEWMGWRGWAGGALVLAGIITSETRWSERRERKANEKARAAEVI
;
A
#
# COMPACT_ATOMS: atom_id res chain seq x y z
N MET A 1 5.34 -12.25 -8.77
CA MET A 1 5.32 -11.56 -10.08
C MET A 1 3.91 -11.13 -10.49
N LEU A 2 2.93 -12.05 -10.73
CA LEU A 2 1.58 -11.64 -11.20
C LEU A 2 0.94 -10.58 -10.30
N THR A 3 0.93 -10.78 -8.97
CA THR A 3 0.41 -9.80 -8.01
C THR A 3 1.08 -8.44 -8.12
N THR A 4 2.40 -8.42 -8.31
CA THR A 4 3.21 -7.20 -8.42
C THR A 4 2.86 -6.43 -9.71
N VAL A 5 2.68 -7.12 -10.82
CA VAL A 5 2.22 -6.52 -12.09
C VAL A 5 0.80 -5.97 -11.93
N ILE A 6 -0.10 -6.74 -11.31
CA ILE A 6 -1.48 -6.31 -11.04
C ILE A 6 -1.49 -5.05 -10.17
N TRP A 7 -0.75 -5.04 -9.06
CA TRP A 7 -0.70 -3.87 -8.18
C TRP A 7 -0.02 -2.68 -8.83
N GLY A 8 1.07 -2.90 -9.60
CA GLY A 8 1.68 -1.83 -10.39
C GLY A 8 0.66 -1.15 -11.32
N SER A 9 -0.23 -1.91 -11.95
CA SER A 9 -1.28 -1.34 -12.81
C SER A 9 -2.31 -0.48 -12.05
N THR A 10 -2.44 -0.66 -10.74
CA THR A 10 -3.43 0.11 -9.97
C THR A 10 -3.11 1.59 -9.87
N PHE A 11 -1.83 1.98 -9.90
CA PHE A 11 -1.42 3.37 -9.74
C PHE A 11 -1.89 4.25 -10.91
N PHE A 12 -1.68 3.80 -12.16
CA PHE A 12 -2.14 4.60 -13.30
C PHE A 12 -3.66 4.60 -13.43
N MET A 13 -4.33 3.47 -13.16
CA MET A 13 -5.79 3.40 -13.17
C MET A 13 -6.41 4.29 -12.09
N ALA A 14 -5.85 4.25 -10.87
CA ALA A 14 -6.27 5.15 -9.81
C ALA A 14 -6.08 6.62 -10.22
N LYS A 15 -4.92 6.98 -10.79
CA LYS A 15 -4.65 8.35 -11.25
C LYS A 15 -5.64 8.79 -12.33
N ASP A 16 -5.99 7.92 -13.25
CA ASP A 16 -6.98 8.19 -14.30
C ASP A 16 -8.38 8.44 -13.71
N ILE A 17 -8.85 7.57 -12.80
CA ILE A 17 -10.13 7.73 -12.12
C ILE A 17 -10.14 9.01 -11.27
N LEU A 18 -9.08 9.27 -10.50
CA LEU A 18 -8.95 10.44 -9.65
C LEU A 18 -8.89 11.75 -10.44
N GLY A 19 -8.64 11.72 -11.74
CA GLY A 19 -8.78 12.85 -12.63
C GLY A 19 -10.21 13.40 -12.68
N VAL A 20 -11.21 12.54 -12.54
CA VAL A 20 -12.63 12.86 -12.73
C VAL A 20 -13.53 12.47 -11.56
N TRP A 21 -13.06 11.65 -10.62
CA TRP A 21 -13.80 11.17 -9.46
C TRP A 21 -13.26 11.70 -8.14
N PRO A 22 -14.14 11.88 -7.13
CA PRO A 22 -13.73 12.12 -5.74
C PRO A 22 -12.92 10.95 -5.20
N PRO A 23 -11.80 11.17 -4.50
CA PRO A 23 -10.96 10.12 -3.96
C PRO A 23 -11.69 9.13 -3.03
N MET A 24 -12.52 9.62 -2.11
CA MET A 24 -13.23 8.76 -1.16
C MET A 24 -14.35 7.97 -1.85
N ALA A 25 -15.03 8.56 -2.86
CA ALA A 25 -16.00 7.84 -3.67
C ALA A 25 -15.36 6.68 -4.45
N TYR A 26 -14.21 6.93 -5.07
CA TYR A 26 -13.43 5.90 -5.75
C TYR A 26 -13.09 4.73 -4.81
N MET A 27 -12.58 5.04 -3.62
CA MET A 27 -12.24 4.03 -2.61
C MET A 27 -13.49 3.28 -2.13
N PHE A 28 -14.59 3.99 -1.88
CA PHE A 28 -15.87 3.40 -1.50
C PHE A 28 -16.35 2.36 -2.53
N VAL A 29 -16.43 2.74 -3.79
CA VAL A 29 -16.92 1.83 -4.84
C VAL A 29 -15.99 0.63 -5.02
N ARG A 30 -14.67 0.86 -5.06
CA ARG A 30 -13.68 -0.21 -5.19
C ARG A 30 -13.77 -1.24 -4.06
N PHE A 31 -13.74 -0.78 -2.81
CA PHE A 31 -13.69 -1.69 -1.65
C PHE A 31 -15.05 -2.29 -1.33
N THR A 32 -16.16 -1.60 -1.61
CA THR A 32 -17.51 -2.17 -1.49
C THR A 32 -17.71 -3.30 -2.50
N GLY A 33 -17.32 -3.12 -3.76
CA GLY A 33 -17.34 -4.18 -4.75
C GLY A 33 -16.51 -5.40 -4.34
N ALA A 34 -15.29 -5.16 -3.83
CA ALA A 34 -14.43 -6.22 -3.31
C ALA A 34 -15.03 -6.94 -2.08
N ALA A 35 -15.61 -6.18 -1.14
CA ALA A 35 -16.24 -6.73 0.06
C ALA A 35 -17.44 -7.61 -0.27
N LEU A 36 -18.30 -7.16 -1.19
CA LEU A 36 -19.46 -7.92 -1.66
C LEU A 36 -19.01 -9.22 -2.35
N LEU A 37 -17.99 -9.15 -3.21
CA LEU A 37 -17.45 -10.34 -3.86
C LEU A 37 -16.85 -11.33 -2.86
N LEU A 38 -16.06 -10.86 -1.89
CA LEU A 38 -15.50 -11.71 -0.84
C LEU A 38 -16.58 -12.29 0.07
N ALA A 39 -17.61 -11.52 0.41
CA ALA A 39 -18.76 -12.01 1.18
C ALA A 39 -19.53 -13.12 0.43
N ALA A 40 -19.70 -12.95 -0.88
CA ALA A 40 -20.32 -13.97 -1.73
C ALA A 40 -19.44 -15.24 -1.87
N MET A 41 -18.11 -15.08 -1.98
CA MET A 41 -17.16 -16.21 -2.06
C MET A 41 -16.99 -16.94 -0.73
N PHE A 42 -17.07 -16.24 0.40
CA PHE A 42 -16.78 -16.76 1.73
C PHE A 42 -17.88 -16.43 2.77
N PRO A 43 -19.19 -16.69 2.49
CA PRO A 43 -20.27 -16.27 3.37
C PRO A 43 -20.19 -16.88 4.77
N ARG A 44 -19.76 -18.14 4.86
CA ARG A 44 -19.60 -18.84 6.14
C ARG A 44 -18.51 -18.22 7.02
N ARG A 45 -17.45 -17.69 6.41
CA ARG A 45 -16.34 -17.03 7.17
C ARG A 45 -16.80 -15.71 7.77
N LEU A 46 -17.57 -14.94 7.03
CA LEU A 46 -18.10 -13.68 7.54
C LEU A 46 -19.08 -13.92 8.70
N ALA A 47 -20.01 -14.89 8.53
CA ALA A 47 -21.03 -15.22 9.53
C ALA A 47 -20.44 -15.86 10.81
N ALA A 48 -19.36 -16.66 10.69
CA ALA A 48 -18.74 -17.37 11.80
C ALA A 48 -17.67 -16.54 12.55
N ALA A 49 -17.41 -15.30 12.13
CA ALA A 49 -16.35 -14.46 12.69
C ALA A 49 -16.62 -14.11 14.16
N ARG A 50 -15.66 -14.42 15.02
CA ARG A 50 -15.71 -14.11 16.45
C ARG A 50 -15.37 -12.63 16.72
N ARG A 51 -15.81 -12.11 17.86
CA ARG A 51 -15.55 -10.72 18.25
C ARG A 51 -14.05 -10.33 18.19
N GLN A 52 -13.17 -11.26 18.56
CA GLN A 52 -11.73 -11.02 18.53
C GLN A 52 -11.19 -10.91 17.09
N GLU A 53 -11.69 -11.73 16.16
CA GLU A 53 -11.34 -11.68 14.74
C GLU A 53 -11.87 -10.39 14.09
N TRP A 54 -13.09 -9.95 14.45
CA TRP A 54 -13.61 -8.65 14.05
C TRP A 54 -12.75 -7.49 14.54
N ARG A 55 -12.27 -7.53 15.79
CA ARG A 55 -11.35 -6.50 16.31
C ARG A 55 -10.04 -6.47 15.53
N ALA A 56 -9.44 -7.65 15.27
CA ALA A 56 -8.22 -7.74 14.48
C ALA A 56 -8.45 -7.26 13.03
N GLY A 57 -9.52 -7.72 12.38
CA GLY A 57 -9.90 -7.28 11.03
C GLY A 57 -10.20 -5.78 10.96
N ALA A 58 -10.90 -5.22 11.95
CA ALA A 58 -11.18 -3.79 12.02
C ALA A 58 -9.89 -2.96 12.21
N THR A 59 -9.00 -3.37 13.11
CA THR A 59 -7.71 -2.69 13.29
C THR A 59 -6.91 -2.68 11.98
N LEU A 60 -6.78 -3.83 11.33
CA LEU A 60 -6.10 -3.95 10.04
C LEU A 60 -6.82 -3.13 8.96
N GLY A 61 -8.14 -3.22 8.89
CA GLY A 61 -8.96 -2.50 7.91
C GLY A 61 -8.88 -0.99 8.09
N LEU A 62 -8.91 -0.47 9.31
CA LEU A 62 -8.77 0.96 9.59
C LEU A 62 -7.38 1.48 9.19
N LEU A 63 -6.31 0.77 9.55
CA LEU A 63 -4.95 1.16 9.18
C LEU A 63 -4.76 1.17 7.66
N MET A 64 -5.13 0.09 7.00
CA MET A 64 -4.99 -0.06 5.57
C MET A 64 -5.91 0.90 4.81
N GLY A 65 -7.16 1.04 5.26
CA GLY A 65 -8.13 1.95 4.67
C GLY A 65 -7.71 3.42 4.79
N ALA A 66 -7.27 3.85 5.98
CA ALA A 66 -6.73 5.19 6.16
C ALA A 66 -5.50 5.43 5.28
N GLY A 67 -4.59 4.45 5.18
CA GLY A 67 -3.45 4.50 4.27
C GLY A 67 -3.87 4.66 2.82
N PHE A 68 -4.81 3.86 2.32
CA PHE A 68 -5.34 4.00 0.96
C PHE A 68 -6.08 5.32 0.73
N GLY A 69 -6.81 5.82 1.73
CA GLY A 69 -7.47 7.11 1.65
C GLY A 69 -6.46 8.26 1.49
N LEU A 70 -5.42 8.28 2.31
CA LEU A 70 -4.33 9.27 2.20
C LEU A 70 -3.57 9.13 0.88
N GLN A 71 -3.28 7.91 0.43
CA GLN A 71 -2.63 7.66 -0.86
C GLN A 71 -3.48 8.13 -2.02
N ALA A 72 -4.78 7.84 -2.04
CA ALA A 72 -5.69 8.28 -3.10
C ALA A 72 -5.82 9.81 -3.11
N ALA A 73 -6.00 10.43 -1.95
CA ALA A 73 -6.00 11.89 -1.82
C ALA A 73 -4.66 12.49 -2.28
N GLY A 74 -3.55 11.85 -1.93
CA GLY A 74 -2.21 12.25 -2.34
C GLY A 74 -2.00 12.16 -3.85
N GLN A 75 -2.47 11.10 -4.49
CA GLN A 75 -2.35 10.91 -5.95
C GLN A 75 -3.07 11.97 -6.78
N VAL A 76 -4.01 12.73 -6.21
CA VAL A 76 -4.58 13.89 -6.89
C VAL A 76 -3.51 14.94 -7.22
N TYR A 77 -2.53 15.11 -6.31
CA TYR A 77 -1.52 16.17 -6.36
C TYR A 77 -0.15 15.72 -6.85
N THR A 78 0.09 14.42 -7.00
CA THR A 78 1.37 13.85 -7.43
C THR A 78 1.18 12.90 -8.62
N THR A 79 2.28 12.46 -9.26
CA THR A 79 2.22 11.50 -10.37
C THR A 79 2.03 10.07 -9.86
N ALA A 80 1.53 9.17 -10.72
CA ALA A 80 1.37 7.76 -10.40
C ALA A 80 2.75 7.11 -10.11
N SER A 81 3.75 7.45 -10.91
CA SER A 81 5.12 6.96 -10.77
C SER A 81 5.75 7.39 -9.43
N LYS A 82 5.65 8.69 -9.09
CA LYS A 82 6.19 9.23 -7.83
C LYS A 82 5.50 8.60 -6.62
N SER A 83 4.17 8.50 -6.65
CA SER A 83 3.40 7.84 -5.59
C SER A 83 3.80 6.37 -5.39
N ALA A 84 4.03 5.61 -6.48
CA ALA A 84 4.44 4.22 -6.41
C ALA A 84 5.81 4.03 -5.75
N PHE A 85 6.81 4.84 -6.12
CA PHE A 85 8.14 4.77 -5.52
C PHE A 85 8.13 5.22 -4.06
N VAL A 86 7.40 6.29 -3.72
CA VAL A 86 7.23 6.71 -2.32
C VAL A 86 6.56 5.59 -1.51
N THR A 87 5.54 4.95 -2.06
CA THR A 87 4.89 3.80 -1.40
C THR A 87 5.87 2.64 -1.17
N GLY A 88 6.84 2.44 -2.07
CA GLY A 88 7.91 1.45 -1.91
C GLY A 88 8.75 1.63 -0.64
N LEU A 89 8.83 2.85 -0.09
CA LEU A 89 9.48 3.13 1.19
C LEU A 89 8.80 2.44 2.39
N THR A 90 7.60 1.90 2.21
CA THR A 90 6.92 1.11 3.25
C THR A 90 7.78 -0.06 3.70
N THR A 91 8.38 -0.80 2.76
CA THR A 91 9.14 -2.03 3.06
C THR A 91 10.33 -1.77 4.00
N PRO A 92 11.26 -0.85 3.72
CA PRO A 92 12.35 -0.56 4.65
C PRO A 92 11.88 0.10 5.96
N LEU A 93 10.68 0.67 6.02
CA LEU A 93 10.12 1.25 7.24
C LEU A 93 9.57 0.17 8.21
N VAL A 94 9.11 -0.97 7.69
CA VAL A 94 8.50 -2.06 8.49
C VAL A 94 9.36 -2.50 9.67
N PRO A 95 10.68 -2.76 9.55
CA PRO A 95 11.52 -3.19 10.69
C PRO A 95 11.56 -2.18 11.84
N PHE A 96 11.48 -0.89 11.55
CA PHE A 96 11.47 0.16 12.58
C PHE A 96 10.13 0.24 13.29
N VAL A 97 9.03 0.13 12.55
CA VAL A 97 7.69 0.02 13.13
C VAL A 97 7.58 -1.26 13.97
N ALA A 98 8.14 -2.38 13.51
CA ALA A 98 8.21 -3.61 14.28
C ALA A 98 9.02 -3.46 15.57
N TYR A 99 10.12 -2.71 15.54
CA TYR A 99 10.88 -2.38 16.74
C TYR A 99 10.06 -1.55 17.74
N LEU A 100 9.38 -0.52 17.27
CA LEU A 100 8.55 0.34 18.13
C LEU A 100 7.38 -0.42 18.77
N LEU A 101 6.69 -1.26 17.99
CA LEU A 101 5.47 -1.94 18.45
C LEU A 101 5.75 -3.28 19.14
N LEU A 102 6.72 -4.04 18.66
CA LEU A 102 6.96 -5.42 19.06
C LEU A 102 8.32 -5.60 19.76
N ARG A 103 9.13 -4.54 19.85
CA ARG A 103 10.50 -4.56 20.39
C ARG A 103 11.45 -5.51 19.61
N ALA A 104 11.10 -5.84 18.36
CA ALA A 104 11.94 -6.62 17.45
C ALA A 104 13.07 -5.73 16.93
N ARG A 105 14.33 -6.01 17.30
CA ARG A 105 15.48 -5.20 16.90
C ARG A 105 15.76 -5.34 15.40
N PRO A 106 15.88 -4.22 14.65
CA PRO A 106 16.25 -4.27 13.24
C PRO A 106 17.70 -4.75 13.07
N GLY A 107 17.97 -5.55 12.06
CA GLY A 107 19.32 -5.95 11.68
C GLY A 107 20.06 -4.81 10.97
N VAL A 108 21.39 -4.98 10.79
CA VAL A 108 22.24 -4.02 10.09
C VAL A 108 21.77 -3.81 8.64
N GLU A 109 21.33 -4.87 7.99
CA GLU A 109 20.74 -4.81 6.65
C GLU A 109 19.50 -3.92 6.58
N ASN A 110 18.66 -3.91 7.63
CA ASN A 110 17.49 -3.03 7.68
C ASN A 110 17.93 -1.55 7.81
N LEU A 111 18.95 -1.27 8.62
CA LEU A 111 19.49 0.08 8.76
C LEU A 111 20.08 0.58 7.44
N LEU A 112 20.90 -0.23 6.76
CA LEU A 112 21.44 0.09 5.43
C LEU A 112 20.32 0.26 4.40
N GLY A 113 19.32 -0.60 4.42
CA GLY A 113 18.14 -0.52 3.55
C GLY A 113 17.41 0.81 3.69
N VAL A 114 17.21 1.29 4.93
CA VAL A 114 16.61 2.61 5.18
C VAL A 114 17.48 3.75 4.68
N VAL A 115 18.79 3.68 4.86
CA VAL A 115 19.69 4.73 4.34
C VAL A 115 19.55 4.86 2.83
N PHE A 116 19.66 3.75 2.08
CA PHE A 116 19.48 3.77 0.62
C PHE A 116 18.08 4.24 0.21
N ALA A 117 17.05 3.72 0.86
CA ALA A 117 15.66 4.10 0.55
C ALA A 117 15.40 5.58 0.87
N SER A 118 15.95 6.12 1.96
CA SER A 118 15.81 7.54 2.32
C SER A 118 16.53 8.45 1.34
N LEU A 119 17.76 8.11 0.94
CA LEU A 119 18.49 8.85 -0.10
C LEU A 119 17.74 8.81 -1.43
N GLY A 120 17.23 7.66 -1.81
CA GLY A 120 16.41 7.48 -3.01
C GLY A 120 15.12 8.30 -2.96
N GLY A 121 14.41 8.26 -1.83
CA GLY A 121 13.20 9.05 -1.60
C GLY A 121 13.45 10.56 -1.67
N LEU A 122 14.57 11.04 -1.10
CA LEU A 122 14.98 12.43 -1.21
C LEU A 122 15.24 12.85 -2.67
N LEU A 123 15.86 12.00 -3.48
CA LEU A 123 16.08 12.30 -4.90
C LEU A 123 14.77 12.34 -5.69
N ILE A 124 13.80 11.46 -5.37
CA ILE A 124 12.47 11.43 -6.02
C ILE A 124 11.65 12.66 -5.62
N LEU A 125 11.71 13.05 -4.34
CA LEU A 125 10.97 14.18 -3.80
C LEU A 125 11.65 15.52 -4.05
N ALA A 126 12.94 15.51 -4.41
CA ALA A 126 13.68 16.73 -4.68
C ALA A 126 13.06 17.53 -5.83
N PRO A 127 12.99 18.87 -5.71
CA PRO A 127 12.47 19.73 -6.76
C PRO A 127 13.14 19.50 -8.12
N GLN A 128 12.36 19.40 -9.18
CA GLN A 128 12.87 19.22 -10.54
C GLN A 128 12.27 20.29 -11.46
N GLY A 129 13.12 21.11 -12.07
CA GLY A 129 12.69 22.17 -12.97
C GLY A 129 11.91 23.27 -12.25
N SER A 130 10.73 23.61 -12.78
CA SER A 130 9.82 24.61 -12.21
C SER A 130 9.00 24.09 -11.02
N ASP A 131 9.00 22.79 -10.78
CA ASP A 131 8.28 22.15 -9.68
C ASP A 131 9.18 22.15 -8.42
N THR A 132 8.99 23.13 -7.56
CA THR A 132 9.99 23.54 -6.56
C THR A 132 9.77 22.99 -5.15
N SER A 133 8.76 22.16 -4.89
CA SER A 133 8.47 21.74 -3.52
C SER A 133 7.92 20.31 -3.39
N VAL A 134 8.21 19.70 -2.24
CA VAL A 134 7.42 18.59 -1.72
C VAL A 134 5.98 19.06 -1.61
N ASN A 135 5.09 18.48 -2.39
CA ASN A 135 3.70 18.89 -2.43
C ASN A 135 2.84 18.15 -1.41
N LEU A 136 1.59 18.60 -1.24
CA LEU A 136 0.63 17.95 -0.33
C LEU A 136 0.46 16.46 -0.64
N GLY A 137 0.49 16.07 -1.92
CA GLY A 137 0.36 14.67 -2.35
C GLY A 137 1.50 13.79 -1.86
N ASP A 138 2.72 14.31 -1.88
CA ASP A 138 3.90 13.62 -1.37
C ASP A 138 3.79 13.40 0.15
N MET A 139 3.36 14.44 0.90
CA MET A 139 3.18 14.35 2.36
C MET A 139 2.08 13.37 2.74
N LEU A 140 0.96 13.37 2.01
CA LEU A 140 -0.13 12.41 2.23
C LEU A 140 0.33 10.97 1.93
N THR A 141 1.12 10.77 0.87
CA THR A 141 1.69 9.45 0.56
C THR A 141 2.70 9.02 1.62
N LEU A 142 3.55 9.93 2.12
CA LEU A 142 4.46 9.63 3.24
C LEU A 142 3.71 9.26 4.53
N ALA A 143 2.60 9.93 4.84
CA ALA A 143 1.76 9.53 5.96
C ALA A 143 1.12 8.15 5.73
N ALA A 144 0.69 7.84 4.51
CA ALA A 144 0.14 6.54 4.16
C ALA A 144 1.13 5.40 4.38
N ILE A 145 2.42 5.55 4.06
CA ILE A 145 3.41 4.48 4.25
C ILE A 145 3.63 4.13 5.73
N ALA A 146 3.47 5.07 6.67
CA ALA A 146 3.53 4.78 8.09
C ALA A 146 2.37 3.88 8.54
N LEU A 147 1.16 4.13 8.00
CA LEU A 147 -0.01 3.29 8.24
C LEU A 147 0.14 1.91 7.60
N PHE A 148 0.66 1.82 6.37
CA PHE A 148 0.93 0.56 5.70
C PHE A 148 1.99 -0.26 6.44
N ALA A 149 3.08 0.35 6.89
CA ALA A 149 4.11 -0.32 7.68
C ALA A 149 3.55 -0.85 9.01
N THR A 150 2.69 -0.07 9.67
CA THR A 150 1.98 -0.48 10.89
C THR A 150 1.03 -1.65 10.60
N HIS A 151 0.25 -1.58 9.53
CA HIS A 151 -0.63 -2.67 9.08
C HIS A 151 0.15 -3.96 8.83
N ILE A 152 1.25 -3.90 8.05
CA ILE A 152 2.10 -5.07 7.75
C ILE A 152 2.65 -5.68 9.05
N THR A 153 3.13 -4.85 9.95
CA THR A 153 3.66 -5.29 11.26
C THR A 153 2.57 -6.00 12.07
N LEU A 154 1.38 -5.42 12.23
CA LEU A 154 0.29 -6.04 12.98
C LEU A 154 -0.30 -7.26 12.26
N MET A 155 -0.35 -7.25 10.92
CA MET A 155 -0.76 -8.40 10.13
C MET A 155 0.13 -9.61 10.40
N SER A 156 1.45 -9.42 10.57
CA SER A 156 2.37 -10.51 10.91
C SER A 156 2.08 -11.15 12.27
N VAL A 157 1.52 -10.39 13.22
CA VAL A 157 1.09 -10.89 14.54
C VAL A 157 -0.25 -11.60 14.45
N TYR A 158 -1.23 -10.98 13.78
CA TYR A 158 -2.58 -11.52 13.69
C TYR A 158 -2.67 -12.78 12.81
N ALA A 159 -1.87 -12.85 11.74
CA ALA A 159 -1.80 -14.01 10.86
C ALA A 159 -1.29 -15.29 11.55
N ARG A 160 -0.58 -15.16 12.70
CA ARG A 160 -0.18 -16.30 13.54
C ARG A 160 -1.30 -16.80 14.45
N ARG A 161 -2.35 -16.01 14.67
CA ARG A 161 -3.44 -16.29 15.62
C ARG A 161 -4.76 -16.61 14.92
N TYR A 162 -4.96 -16.10 13.72
CA TYR A 162 -6.23 -16.17 12.99
C TYR A 162 -5.99 -16.62 11.55
N ASP A 163 -6.99 -17.22 10.94
CA ASP A 163 -6.95 -17.57 9.52
C ASP A 163 -6.80 -16.30 8.67
N VAL A 164 -5.79 -16.27 7.80
CA VAL A 164 -5.46 -15.10 6.96
C VAL A 164 -6.60 -14.76 5.99
N ARG A 165 -7.33 -15.76 5.49
CA ARG A 165 -8.50 -15.52 4.62
C ARG A 165 -9.64 -14.88 5.41
N GLN A 166 -9.84 -15.30 6.65
CA GLN A 166 -10.79 -14.69 7.59
C GLN A 166 -10.44 -13.21 7.81
N LEU A 167 -9.17 -12.91 8.16
CA LEU A 167 -8.69 -11.55 8.33
C LEU A 167 -8.86 -10.71 7.06
N THR A 168 -8.60 -11.30 5.87
CA THR A 168 -8.77 -10.59 4.58
C THR A 168 -10.22 -10.18 4.35
N VAL A 169 -11.19 -11.09 4.58
CA VAL A 169 -12.61 -10.75 4.43
C VAL A 169 -13.01 -9.63 5.38
N LEU A 170 -12.63 -9.74 6.66
CA LEU A 170 -13.00 -8.78 7.70
C LEU A 170 -12.36 -7.39 7.48
N GLN A 171 -11.07 -7.34 7.13
CA GLN A 171 -10.41 -6.06 6.89
C GLN A 171 -10.97 -5.34 5.66
N ILE A 172 -11.25 -6.06 4.56
CA ILE A 172 -11.85 -5.44 3.36
C ILE A 172 -13.26 -4.95 3.63
N ALA A 173 -14.07 -5.69 4.41
CA ALA A 173 -15.38 -5.23 4.86
C ALA A 173 -15.28 -3.95 5.71
N CYS A 174 -14.30 -3.88 6.63
CA CYS A 174 -14.05 -2.68 7.44
C CYS A 174 -13.56 -1.49 6.59
N ILE A 175 -12.72 -1.72 5.57
CA ILE A 175 -12.30 -0.66 4.64
C ILE A 175 -13.51 -0.12 3.86
N ALA A 176 -14.38 -0.98 3.35
CA ALA A 176 -15.60 -0.58 2.67
C ALA A 176 -16.50 0.26 3.59
N GLY A 177 -16.71 -0.19 4.84
CA GLY A 177 -17.45 0.55 5.85
C GLY A 177 -16.83 1.91 6.19
N LEU A 178 -15.50 1.98 6.33
CA LEU A 178 -14.78 3.23 6.56
C LEU A 178 -15.06 4.24 5.43
N PHE A 179 -14.88 3.84 4.18
CA PHE A 179 -15.10 4.75 3.05
C PHE A 179 -16.58 5.08 2.83
N ALA A 180 -17.50 4.17 3.15
CA ALA A 180 -18.93 4.48 3.19
C ALA A 180 -19.22 5.62 4.18
N VAL A 181 -18.72 5.51 5.41
CA VAL A 181 -18.93 6.53 6.46
C VAL A 181 -18.27 7.85 6.06
N VAL A 182 -17.00 7.82 5.59
CA VAL A 182 -16.27 9.03 5.23
C VAL A 182 -16.92 9.74 4.04
N TRP A 183 -17.15 9.02 2.93
CA TRP A 183 -17.69 9.65 1.73
C TRP A 183 -19.13 10.12 1.91
N VAL A 184 -20.01 9.30 2.48
CA VAL A 184 -21.39 9.70 2.76
C VAL A 184 -21.42 10.85 3.77
N GLY A 185 -20.61 10.80 4.82
CA GLY A 185 -20.49 11.86 5.81
C GLY A 185 -20.07 13.20 5.21
N LEU A 186 -19.07 13.20 4.31
CA LEU A 186 -18.63 14.41 3.60
C LEU A 186 -19.73 14.97 2.67
N ARG A 187 -20.47 14.09 1.98
CA ARG A 187 -21.58 14.50 1.10
C ARG A 187 -22.74 15.08 1.91
N VAL A 188 -23.08 14.46 3.02
CA VAL A 188 -24.13 14.97 3.94
C VAL A 188 -23.69 16.30 4.54
N TRP A 189 -22.46 16.42 5.04
CA TRP A 189 -21.93 17.69 5.53
C TRP A 189 -22.01 18.80 4.49
N ALA A 190 -21.52 18.54 3.27
CA ALA A 190 -21.55 19.52 2.19
C ALA A 190 -22.98 19.94 1.80
N GLY A 191 -23.94 19.00 1.93
CA GLY A 191 -25.37 19.31 1.68
C GLY A 191 -26.00 20.18 2.75
N PHE A 192 -25.59 20.08 4.01
CA PHE A 192 -26.13 20.88 5.11
C PHE A 192 -25.36 22.19 5.34
N ALA A 193 -24.04 22.15 5.32
CA ALA A 193 -23.20 23.29 5.68
C ALA A 193 -22.70 24.10 4.45
N GLY A 194 -22.84 23.54 3.26
CA GLY A 194 -22.29 24.09 2.01
C GLY A 194 -20.95 23.46 1.64
N ALA A 195 -20.70 23.28 0.35
CA ALA A 195 -19.47 22.66 -0.17
C ALA A 195 -18.22 23.53 0.10
N ASP A 196 -18.38 24.82 0.22
CA ASP A 196 -17.36 25.82 0.52
C ASP A 196 -16.83 25.76 1.96
N THR A 197 -17.56 25.09 2.86
CA THR A 197 -17.11 24.86 4.24
C THR A 197 -16.11 23.72 4.37
N LEU A 198 -15.93 22.90 3.34
CA LEU A 198 -14.95 21.82 3.34
C LEU A 198 -13.52 22.39 3.16
N PRO A 199 -12.53 21.85 3.87
CA PRO A 199 -11.12 22.13 3.61
C PRO A 199 -10.77 21.92 2.13
N ALA A 200 -9.88 22.74 1.57
CA ALA A 200 -9.48 22.66 0.16
C ALA A 200 -9.05 21.24 -0.28
N ALA A 201 -8.41 20.49 0.62
CA ALA A 201 -8.00 19.10 0.38
C ALA A 201 -9.20 18.14 0.19
N LEU A 202 -10.40 18.49 0.69
CA LEU A 202 -11.63 17.70 0.59
C LEU A 202 -12.65 18.31 -0.39
N ALA A 203 -12.36 19.45 -0.99
CA ALA A 203 -13.28 20.11 -1.93
C ALA A 203 -13.69 19.21 -3.10
N ARG A 204 -12.79 18.31 -3.54
CA ARG A 204 -13.09 17.36 -4.62
C ARG A 204 -14.14 16.30 -4.25
N GLU A 205 -14.42 16.09 -2.97
CA GLU A 205 -15.42 15.09 -2.52
C GLU A 205 -16.86 15.50 -2.87
N THR A 206 -17.09 16.75 -3.23
CA THR A 206 -18.40 17.26 -3.69
C THR A 206 -18.61 17.13 -5.20
N LEU A 207 -17.57 16.79 -5.97
CA LEU A 207 -17.68 16.61 -7.42
C LEU A 207 -18.70 15.52 -7.78
N PRO A 208 -19.40 15.67 -8.93
CA PRO A 208 -20.28 14.63 -9.43
C PRO A 208 -19.49 13.39 -9.85
N LEU A 209 -20.14 12.22 -9.78
CA LEU A 209 -19.57 10.97 -10.28
C LEU A 209 -19.76 10.91 -11.80
N VAL A 210 -18.67 11.03 -12.55
CA VAL A 210 -18.68 10.94 -14.01
C VAL A 210 -18.50 9.49 -14.42
N TRP A 211 -19.56 8.85 -14.91
CA TRP A 211 -19.53 7.47 -15.37
C TRP A 211 -19.20 7.38 -16.86
N SER A 212 -18.33 6.44 -17.20
CA SER A 212 -18.00 6.06 -18.57
C SER A 212 -17.66 4.56 -18.62
N GLY A 213 -17.73 3.95 -19.79
CA GLY A 213 -17.34 2.54 -19.95
C GLY A 213 -15.90 2.29 -19.48
N ARG A 214 -15.00 3.25 -19.70
CA ARG A 214 -13.60 3.21 -19.24
C ARG A 214 -13.51 3.19 -17.71
N ILE A 215 -14.18 4.08 -17.01
CA ILE A 215 -14.19 4.15 -15.55
C ILE A 215 -14.84 2.89 -14.96
N SER A 216 -15.94 2.45 -15.54
CA SER A 216 -16.66 1.26 -15.05
C SER A 216 -15.79 0.01 -15.11
N TRP A 217 -15.13 -0.25 -16.24
CA TRP A 217 -14.28 -1.44 -16.33
C TRP A 217 -13.03 -1.35 -15.43
N GLN A 218 -12.43 -0.15 -15.27
CA GLN A 218 -11.33 0.07 -14.33
C GLN A 218 -11.75 -0.22 -12.89
N LEU A 219 -12.92 0.26 -12.46
CA LEU A 219 -13.46 -0.02 -11.13
C LEU A 219 -13.73 -1.51 -10.92
N VAL A 220 -14.28 -2.21 -11.91
CA VAL A 220 -14.47 -3.66 -11.86
C VAL A 220 -13.14 -4.37 -11.74
N TYR A 221 -12.15 -4.02 -12.56
CA TYR A 221 -10.80 -4.59 -12.50
C TYR A 221 -10.17 -4.35 -11.11
N LEU A 222 -10.23 -3.12 -10.60
CA LEU A 222 -9.65 -2.75 -9.32
C LEU A 222 -10.32 -3.47 -8.15
N ALA A 223 -11.65 -3.64 -8.17
CA ALA A 223 -12.35 -4.36 -7.12
C ALA A 223 -12.11 -5.87 -7.18
N THR A 224 -12.16 -6.47 -8.38
CA THR A 224 -12.11 -7.93 -8.55
C THR A 224 -10.67 -8.44 -8.66
N VAL A 225 -9.93 -8.02 -9.68
CA VAL A 225 -8.59 -8.54 -9.97
C VAL A 225 -7.56 -7.96 -9.01
N ALA A 226 -7.52 -6.62 -8.87
CA ALA A 226 -6.48 -5.95 -8.11
C ALA A 226 -6.71 -5.96 -6.59
N THR A 227 -7.94 -6.16 -6.12
CA THR A 227 -8.21 -6.32 -4.69
C THR A 227 -8.45 -7.79 -4.36
N VAL A 228 -9.52 -8.41 -4.81
CA VAL A 228 -9.83 -9.79 -4.40
C VAL A 228 -8.81 -10.79 -4.96
N GLY A 229 -8.58 -10.78 -6.26
CA GLY A 229 -7.65 -11.71 -6.93
C GLY A 229 -6.22 -11.57 -6.43
N ALA A 230 -5.70 -10.34 -6.40
CA ALA A 230 -4.33 -10.07 -5.97
C ALA A 230 -4.08 -10.48 -4.51
N PHE A 231 -5.02 -10.21 -3.59
CA PHE A 231 -4.91 -10.67 -2.21
C PHE A 231 -4.92 -12.19 -2.08
N LEU A 232 -5.76 -12.89 -2.84
CA LEU A 232 -5.79 -14.36 -2.83
C LEU A 232 -4.49 -14.94 -3.42
N PHE A 233 -3.99 -14.40 -4.53
CA PHE A 233 -2.70 -14.81 -5.11
C PHE A 233 -1.53 -14.50 -4.19
N TRP A 234 -1.55 -13.35 -3.53
CA TRP A 234 -0.52 -12.97 -2.55
C TRP A 234 -0.46 -13.97 -1.40
N THR A 235 -1.60 -14.28 -0.78
CA THR A 235 -1.71 -15.26 0.32
C THR A 235 -1.24 -16.64 -0.13
N TRP A 236 -1.67 -17.08 -1.32
CA TRP A 236 -1.26 -18.36 -1.90
C TRP A 236 0.25 -18.41 -2.20
N GLY A 237 0.80 -17.35 -2.75
CA GLY A 237 2.22 -17.25 -3.09
C GLY A 237 3.10 -17.22 -1.85
N GLN A 238 2.74 -16.45 -0.83
CA GLN A 238 3.49 -16.36 0.43
C GLN A 238 3.60 -17.70 1.15
N ALA A 239 2.60 -18.55 1.04
CA ALA A 239 2.65 -19.91 1.61
C ALA A 239 3.66 -20.83 0.90
N ARG A 240 4.19 -20.45 -0.28
CA ARG A 240 5.05 -21.28 -1.15
C ARG A 240 6.41 -20.68 -1.47
N THR A 241 6.68 -19.47 -1.00
CA THR A 241 7.95 -18.77 -1.27
C THR A 241 8.56 -18.25 0.02
N SER A 242 9.88 -18.04 0.04
CA SER A 242 10.51 -17.40 1.19
C SER A 242 10.13 -15.92 1.27
N ALA A 243 10.14 -15.36 2.48
CA ALA A 243 9.87 -13.94 2.69
C ALA A 243 10.79 -13.05 1.82
N THR A 244 12.08 -13.39 1.74
CA THR A 244 13.07 -12.69 0.92
C THR A 244 12.72 -12.70 -0.56
N HIS A 245 12.32 -13.85 -1.13
CA HIS A 245 11.90 -13.91 -2.53
C HIS A 245 10.63 -13.11 -2.78
N ALA A 246 9.66 -13.18 -1.86
CA ALA A 246 8.44 -12.38 -1.96
C ALA A 246 8.76 -10.89 -1.97
N ALA A 247 9.60 -10.40 -1.05
CA ALA A 247 9.98 -9.00 -0.94
C ALA A 247 10.72 -8.48 -2.19
N ILE A 248 11.68 -9.26 -2.73
CA ILE A 248 12.37 -8.92 -3.98
C ILE A 248 11.37 -8.82 -5.14
N ILE A 249 10.40 -9.73 -5.22
CA ILE A 249 9.37 -9.67 -6.25
C ILE A 249 8.52 -8.41 -6.09
N PHE A 250 8.11 -8.07 -4.86
CA PHE A 250 7.29 -6.88 -4.60
C PHE A 250 8.04 -5.57 -4.81
N SER A 251 9.37 -5.54 -4.64
CA SER A 251 10.17 -4.36 -4.93
C SER A 251 10.11 -3.90 -6.39
N LEU A 252 9.65 -4.78 -7.30
CA LEU A 252 9.42 -4.43 -8.71
C LEU A 252 8.08 -3.71 -8.95
N GLU A 253 7.20 -3.61 -7.96
CA GLU A 253 5.90 -2.93 -8.10
C GLU A 253 6.03 -1.48 -8.60
N PRO A 254 6.91 -0.62 -8.03
CA PRO A 254 7.09 0.73 -8.55
C PRO A 254 7.63 0.77 -9.98
N VAL A 255 8.41 -0.24 -10.39
CA VAL A 255 8.91 -0.34 -11.77
C VAL A 255 7.77 -0.60 -12.74
N PHE A 256 6.90 -1.57 -12.43
CA PHE A 256 5.70 -1.83 -13.23
C PHE A 256 4.73 -0.64 -13.21
N ALA A 257 4.53 -0.02 -12.04
CA ALA A 257 3.68 1.16 -11.93
C ALA A 257 4.15 2.28 -12.85
N THR A 258 5.45 2.59 -12.83
CA THR A 258 6.04 3.62 -13.69
C THR A 258 5.97 3.23 -15.17
N ALA A 259 6.26 1.98 -15.53
CA ALA A 259 6.16 1.52 -16.90
C ALA A 259 4.74 1.68 -17.45
N PHE A 260 3.73 1.29 -16.69
CA PHE A 260 2.33 1.50 -17.07
C PHE A 260 1.95 2.98 -17.12
N ALA A 261 2.35 3.78 -16.13
CA ALA A 261 2.03 5.20 -16.09
C ALA A 261 2.64 5.97 -17.27
N VAL A 262 3.91 5.73 -17.58
CA VAL A 262 4.58 6.33 -18.74
C VAL A 262 3.94 5.87 -20.06
N SER A 263 3.53 4.61 -20.16
CA SER A 263 2.86 4.09 -21.36
C SER A 263 1.50 4.73 -21.61
N VAL A 264 0.78 5.14 -20.54
CA VAL A 264 -0.57 5.70 -20.64
C VAL A 264 -0.55 7.23 -20.70
N PHE A 265 0.24 7.87 -19.85
CA PHE A 265 0.28 9.33 -19.68
C PHE A 265 1.50 10.00 -20.33
N GLY A 266 2.45 9.21 -20.85
CA GLY A 266 3.62 9.72 -21.56
C GLY A 266 4.58 10.51 -20.67
N ALA A 267 5.09 11.63 -21.22
CA ALA A 267 6.16 12.42 -20.60
C ALA A 267 5.78 13.05 -19.24
N SER A 268 4.49 13.19 -18.93
CA SER A 268 4.04 13.72 -17.62
C SER A 268 4.40 12.83 -16.44
N GLU A 269 4.61 11.54 -16.68
CA GLU A 269 5.03 10.56 -15.66
C GLU A 269 6.55 10.33 -15.65
N TRP A 270 7.30 10.99 -16.54
CA TRP A 270 8.74 10.84 -16.62
C TRP A 270 9.43 11.64 -15.52
N MET A 271 10.05 10.94 -14.58
CA MET A 271 10.66 11.53 -13.38
C MET A 271 12.05 12.14 -13.59
N GLY A 272 12.54 12.25 -14.84
CA GLY A 272 13.91 12.69 -15.12
C GLY A 272 14.99 11.76 -14.55
N TRP A 273 16.28 12.08 -14.76
CA TRP A 273 17.39 11.22 -14.31
C TRP A 273 17.47 11.08 -12.77
N ARG A 274 17.15 12.14 -12.02
CA ARG A 274 17.15 12.11 -10.55
C ARG A 274 16.09 11.17 -10.00
N GLY A 275 14.88 11.21 -10.56
CA GLY A 275 13.82 10.30 -10.17
C GLY A 275 14.17 8.84 -10.45
N TRP A 276 14.79 8.54 -11.58
CA TRP A 276 15.26 7.20 -11.90
C TRP A 276 16.41 6.74 -11.00
N ALA A 277 17.40 7.63 -10.73
CA ALA A 277 18.47 7.33 -9.77
C ALA A 277 17.91 7.10 -8.35
N GLY A 278 16.95 7.94 -7.95
CA GLY A 278 16.24 7.78 -6.67
C GLY A 278 15.47 6.47 -6.61
N GLY A 279 14.75 6.11 -7.68
CA GLY A 279 14.05 4.84 -7.79
C GLY A 279 14.98 3.63 -7.67
N ALA A 280 16.13 3.67 -8.34
CA ALA A 280 17.15 2.63 -8.23
C ALA A 280 17.69 2.49 -6.78
N LEU A 281 17.91 3.60 -6.08
CA LEU A 281 18.30 3.59 -4.67
C LEU A 281 17.20 3.04 -3.75
N VAL A 282 15.93 3.39 -3.98
CA VAL A 282 14.80 2.82 -3.22
C VAL A 282 14.76 1.30 -3.42
N LEU A 283 14.88 0.82 -4.66
CA LEU A 283 14.91 -0.62 -4.95
C LEU A 283 16.12 -1.31 -4.28
N ALA A 284 17.31 -0.70 -4.35
CA ALA A 284 18.50 -1.20 -3.67
C ALA A 284 18.27 -1.26 -2.16
N GLY A 285 17.64 -0.25 -1.57
CA GLY A 285 17.27 -0.21 -0.16
C GLY A 285 16.32 -1.33 0.26
N ILE A 286 15.28 -1.57 -0.53
CA ILE A 286 14.32 -2.66 -0.29
C ILE A 286 15.03 -4.02 -0.35
N ILE A 287 15.81 -4.27 -1.41
CA ILE A 287 16.54 -5.52 -1.60
C ILE A 287 17.52 -5.74 -0.44
N THR A 288 18.28 -4.70 -0.05
CA THR A 288 19.23 -4.76 1.06
C THR A 288 18.53 -5.12 2.38
N SER A 289 17.42 -4.44 2.69
CA SER A 289 16.64 -4.66 3.91
C SER A 289 16.14 -6.10 4.06
N GLU A 290 15.90 -6.80 2.94
CA GLU A 290 15.35 -8.16 2.93
C GLU A 290 16.42 -9.27 2.90
N THR A 291 17.71 -8.94 2.80
CA THR A 291 18.79 -9.95 2.66
C THR A 291 19.08 -10.76 3.93
N ARG A 292 18.69 -10.24 5.11
CA ARG A 292 18.84 -10.91 6.43
C ARG A 292 20.25 -11.47 6.70
N TRP A 293 21.27 -10.67 6.41
CA TRP A 293 22.67 -11.09 6.62
C TRP A 293 23.00 -11.36 8.09
N SER A 294 22.48 -10.53 9.00
CA SER A 294 22.70 -10.67 10.44
C SER A 294 22.15 -11.99 10.95
N GLU A 295 20.92 -12.36 10.64
CA GLU A 295 20.31 -13.63 11.04
C GLU A 295 21.12 -14.84 10.52
N ARG A 296 21.59 -14.76 9.26
CA ARG A 296 22.42 -15.82 8.67
C ARG A 296 23.78 -15.95 9.34
N ARG A 297 24.41 -14.83 9.77
CA ARG A 297 25.68 -14.84 10.50
C ARG A 297 25.51 -15.43 11.89
N GLU A 298 24.49 -15.03 12.63
CA GLU A 298 24.18 -15.55 13.95
C GLU A 298 23.89 -17.06 13.90
N ARG A 299 23.09 -17.50 12.94
CA ARG A 299 22.80 -18.92 12.75
C ARG A 299 24.07 -19.73 12.48
N LYS A 300 24.93 -19.26 11.57
CA LYS A 300 26.22 -19.92 11.29
C LYS A 300 27.18 -19.92 12.50
N ALA A 301 27.18 -18.83 13.28
CA ALA A 301 27.98 -18.73 14.50
C ALA A 301 27.49 -19.74 15.55
N ASN A 302 26.19 -19.84 15.76
CA ASN A 302 25.57 -20.78 16.68
C ASN A 302 25.76 -22.25 16.24
N GLU A 303 25.69 -22.53 14.93
CA GLU A 303 25.99 -23.86 14.38
C GLU A 303 27.44 -24.26 14.62
N LYS A 304 28.39 -23.31 14.43
CA LYS A 304 29.83 -23.55 14.73
C LYS A 304 30.08 -23.72 16.22
N ALA A 305 29.45 -22.95 17.09
CA ALA A 305 29.59 -23.08 18.53
C ALA A 305 29.09 -24.46 19.02
N ARG A 306 27.93 -24.89 18.54
CA ARG A 306 27.39 -26.25 18.86
C ARG A 306 28.28 -27.38 18.35
N ALA A 307 28.87 -27.22 17.17
CA ALA A 307 29.80 -28.21 16.63
C ALA A 307 31.11 -28.29 17.44
N ALA A 308 31.54 -27.18 18.05
CA ALA A 308 32.72 -27.14 18.91
C ALA A 308 32.48 -27.71 20.33
N GLU A 309 31.22 -27.71 20.79
CA GLU A 309 30.83 -28.32 22.09
C GLU A 309 30.69 -29.88 22.03
N VAL A 310 30.66 -30.44 20.83
CA VAL A 310 30.50 -31.91 20.59
C VAL A 310 31.85 -32.63 20.39
N ILE A 311 32.95 -31.86 20.29
CA ILE A 311 34.33 -32.33 20.20
C ILE A 311 35.01 -32.22 21.56
#